data_510a9b2e332b21a8447799351cb528da
#
_entry.id   510a9b2e332b21a8447799351cb528da
#
_cell.length_a   1.000
_cell.length_b   1.000
_cell.length_c   1.000
_cell.angle_alpha   90.00
_cell.angle_beta   90.00
_cell.angle_gamma   90.00
#
_symmetry.space_group_name_H-M   'P 1'
#
loop_
_entity.id
_entity.type
_entity.pdbx_description
1 polymer ?
#
loop_
_entity_poly.entity_id
_entity_poly.type
_entity_poly.pdbx_seq_one_letter_code
_entity_poly.pdbx_strand_id
1 'polypeptide(L)'
;VCWDTFDAVILSSGVRDLIPRKYNSLSGGEKQRVQFARALLQLHSNGNELAGKYMLLDEPTSSLDIAHSLQLLSLTKQTTAHGLGSVVVLHDLNLAARFADNVILMHRGRIVRLGNVEHVFDDEALSEVYATKIIAERHEVLDRLVIYA
;
A
#
# COMPACT_ATOMS: atom_id res chain seq x y z
N VAL A 1 -21.70 -9.54 5.04
CA VAL A 1 -21.35 -8.55 3.98
C VAL A 1 -22.60 -8.35 3.12
N CYS A 2 -23.02 -7.09 2.93
CA CYS A 2 -24.08 -6.76 1.99
C CYS A 2 -23.58 -7.03 0.55
N TRP A 3 -24.48 -7.44 -0.36
CA TRP A 3 -24.12 -7.66 -1.77
C TRP A 3 -23.55 -6.41 -2.44
N ASP A 4 -24.07 -5.23 -2.10
CA ASP A 4 -23.54 -3.95 -2.61
C ASP A 4 -22.08 -3.73 -2.21
N THR A 5 -21.72 -4.07 -0.98
CA THR A 5 -20.34 -4.00 -0.49
C THR A 5 -19.44 -5.03 -1.17
N PHE A 6 -19.96 -6.24 -1.39
CA PHE A 6 -19.22 -7.28 -2.11
C PHE A 6 -18.90 -6.83 -3.54
N ASP A 7 -19.91 -6.38 -4.28
CA ASP A 7 -19.72 -5.92 -5.66
C ASP A 7 -18.80 -4.71 -5.75
N ALA A 8 -18.90 -3.76 -4.82
CA ALA A 8 -18.02 -2.60 -4.75
C ALA A 8 -16.54 -3.00 -4.53
N VAL A 9 -16.27 -3.92 -3.60
CA VAL A 9 -14.91 -4.41 -3.34
C VAL A 9 -14.37 -5.20 -4.53
N ILE A 10 -15.16 -6.07 -5.14
CA ILE A 10 -14.77 -6.87 -6.32
C ILE A 10 -14.41 -5.95 -7.50
N LEU A 11 -15.20 -4.92 -7.73
CA LEU A 11 -14.96 -3.97 -8.81
C LEU A 11 -13.71 -3.12 -8.54
N SER A 12 -13.61 -2.52 -7.35
CA SER A 12 -12.52 -1.60 -7.00
C SER A 12 -11.17 -2.29 -6.89
N SER A 13 -11.13 -3.56 -6.45
CA SER A 13 -9.91 -4.37 -6.39
C SER A 13 -9.50 -5.01 -7.73
N GLY A 14 -10.30 -4.84 -8.79
CA GLY A 14 -10.00 -5.36 -10.12
C GLY A 14 -9.94 -6.88 -10.21
N VAL A 15 -10.76 -7.60 -9.42
CA VAL A 15 -10.76 -9.08 -9.39
C VAL A 15 -11.99 -9.71 -10.02
N ARG A 16 -12.87 -8.90 -10.64
CA ARG A 16 -14.13 -9.39 -11.21
C ARG A 16 -13.94 -10.53 -12.21
N ASP A 17 -12.98 -10.39 -13.10
CA ASP A 17 -12.68 -11.39 -14.14
C ASP A 17 -11.99 -12.64 -13.60
N LEU A 18 -11.57 -12.62 -12.34
CA LEU A 18 -10.92 -13.73 -11.66
C LEU A 18 -11.93 -14.64 -10.93
N ILE A 19 -13.15 -14.17 -10.67
CA ILE A 19 -14.18 -14.90 -9.91
C ILE A 19 -14.45 -16.31 -10.49
N PRO A 20 -14.60 -16.53 -11.82
CA PRO A 20 -14.87 -17.85 -12.37
C PRO A 20 -13.64 -18.77 -12.39
N ARG A 21 -12.45 -18.27 -12.06
CA ARG A 21 -11.19 -19.03 -12.17
C ARG A 21 -10.84 -19.70 -10.85
N LYS A 22 -10.19 -20.87 -10.95
CA LYS A 22 -9.66 -21.58 -9.79
C LYS A 22 -8.47 -20.82 -9.22
N TYR A 23 -8.42 -20.57 -7.90
CA TYR A 23 -7.33 -19.85 -7.23
C TYR A 23 -5.94 -20.37 -7.58
N ASN A 24 -5.78 -21.69 -7.68
CA ASN A 24 -4.48 -22.31 -8.00
C ASN A 24 -4.01 -22.05 -9.44
N SER A 25 -4.91 -21.65 -10.35
CA SER A 25 -4.58 -21.30 -11.74
C SER A 25 -4.23 -19.82 -11.93
N LEU A 26 -4.34 -19.01 -10.86
CA LEU A 26 -4.02 -17.59 -10.89
C LEU A 26 -2.51 -17.36 -10.86
N SER A 27 -2.05 -16.31 -11.55
CA SER A 27 -0.69 -15.79 -11.44
C SER A 27 -0.42 -15.21 -10.03
N GLY A 28 0.85 -14.93 -9.72
CA GLY A 28 1.23 -14.32 -8.44
C GLY A 28 0.49 -13.00 -8.16
N GLY A 29 0.47 -12.10 -9.13
CA GLY A 29 -0.21 -10.82 -9.01
C GLY A 29 -1.73 -10.95 -8.94
N GLU A 30 -2.35 -11.87 -9.70
CA GLU A 30 -3.79 -12.16 -9.57
C GLU A 30 -4.14 -12.70 -8.19
N LYS A 31 -3.33 -13.60 -7.64
CA LYS A 31 -3.49 -14.10 -6.26
C LYS A 31 -3.40 -12.98 -5.24
N GLN A 32 -2.44 -12.08 -5.41
CA GLN A 32 -2.25 -10.94 -4.50
C GLN A 32 -3.46 -10.00 -4.49
N ARG A 33 -4.00 -9.67 -5.67
CA ARG A 33 -5.25 -8.89 -5.78
C ARG A 33 -6.44 -9.58 -5.12
N VAL A 34 -6.59 -10.90 -5.29
CA VAL A 34 -7.65 -11.68 -4.65
C VAL A 34 -7.48 -11.67 -3.13
N GLN A 35 -6.26 -11.82 -2.60
CA GLN A 35 -6.02 -11.75 -1.15
C GLN A 35 -6.34 -10.36 -0.59
N PHE A 36 -5.98 -9.31 -1.29
CA PHE A 36 -6.32 -7.94 -0.91
C PHE A 36 -7.84 -7.73 -0.88
N ALA A 37 -8.57 -8.15 -1.92
CA ALA A 37 -10.02 -8.11 -1.96
C ALA A 37 -10.67 -8.87 -0.79
N ARG A 38 -10.14 -10.05 -0.44
CA ARG A 38 -10.58 -10.82 0.73
C ARG A 38 -10.37 -10.05 2.04
N ALA A 39 -9.20 -9.42 2.23
CA ALA A 39 -8.93 -8.61 3.42
C ALA A 39 -9.93 -7.46 3.54
N LEU A 40 -10.20 -6.75 2.44
CA LEU A 40 -11.21 -5.68 2.42
C LEU A 40 -12.62 -6.21 2.78
N LEU A 41 -13.03 -7.35 2.23
CA LEU A 41 -14.34 -7.95 2.55
C LEU A 41 -14.43 -8.36 4.02
N GLN A 42 -13.35 -8.85 4.62
CA GLN A 42 -13.30 -9.17 6.04
C GLN A 42 -13.49 -7.94 6.93
N LEU A 43 -12.93 -6.79 6.54
CA LEU A 43 -13.14 -5.54 7.27
C LEU A 43 -14.61 -5.10 7.28
N HIS A 44 -15.36 -5.43 6.24
CA HIS A 44 -16.80 -5.14 6.14
C HIS A 44 -17.73 -6.22 6.70
N SER A 45 -17.20 -7.34 7.21
CA SER A 45 -18.03 -8.47 7.68
C SER A 45 -18.94 -8.12 8.88
N ASN A 46 -18.52 -7.18 9.73
CA ASN A 46 -19.24 -6.74 10.92
C ASN A 46 -19.84 -5.33 10.77
N GLY A 47 -20.33 -5.00 9.57
CA GLY A 47 -20.86 -3.67 9.25
C GLY A 47 -19.90 -2.85 8.38
N ASN A 48 -20.42 -1.75 7.82
CA ASN A 48 -19.66 -0.91 6.90
C ASN A 48 -18.73 0.11 7.60
N GLU A 49 -18.79 0.20 8.93
CA GLU A 49 -17.93 1.10 9.69
C GLU A 49 -16.49 0.56 9.72
N LEU A 50 -15.54 1.36 9.28
CA LEU A 50 -14.11 1.04 9.25
C LEU A 50 -13.34 1.66 10.43
N ALA A 51 -13.95 2.61 11.14
CA ALA A 51 -13.34 3.25 12.29
C ALA A 51 -12.97 2.22 13.39
N GLY A 52 -11.75 2.33 13.88
CA GLY A 52 -11.20 1.40 14.88
C GLY A 52 -10.78 0.03 14.34
N LYS A 53 -10.89 -0.22 13.03
CA LYS A 53 -10.33 -1.42 12.38
C LYS A 53 -8.95 -1.12 11.84
N TYR A 54 -8.13 -2.18 11.70
CA TYR A 54 -6.76 -2.06 11.22
C TYR A 54 -6.48 -3.10 10.14
N MET A 55 -5.68 -2.71 9.15
CA MET A 55 -5.19 -3.59 8.09
C MET A 55 -3.67 -3.54 8.05
N LEU A 56 -3.03 -4.71 8.06
CA LEU A 56 -1.59 -4.85 7.88
C LEU A 56 -1.34 -5.54 6.54
N LEU A 57 -0.58 -4.88 5.69
CA LEU A 57 -0.19 -5.37 4.37
C LEU A 57 1.34 -5.52 4.31
N ASP A 58 1.80 -6.74 4.09
CA ASP A 58 3.23 -7.05 3.95
C ASP A 58 3.55 -7.22 2.46
N GLU A 59 4.35 -6.29 1.92
CA GLU A 59 4.78 -6.21 0.53
C GLU A 59 3.64 -6.42 -0.51
N PRO A 60 2.51 -5.72 -0.40
CA PRO A 60 1.34 -6.01 -1.23
C PRO A 60 1.52 -5.69 -2.71
N THR A 61 2.64 -5.07 -3.09
CA THR A 61 2.94 -4.66 -4.47
C THR A 61 4.02 -5.51 -5.15
N SER A 62 4.68 -6.44 -4.44
CA SER A 62 5.87 -7.17 -4.90
C SER A 62 5.68 -8.00 -6.18
N SER A 63 4.46 -8.47 -6.44
CA SER A 63 4.11 -9.30 -7.62
C SER A 63 3.18 -8.59 -8.59
N LEU A 64 2.97 -7.27 -8.42
CA LEU A 64 2.07 -6.46 -9.24
C LEU A 64 2.85 -5.60 -10.22
N ASP A 65 2.27 -5.34 -11.39
CA ASP A 65 2.72 -4.26 -12.24
C ASP A 65 2.41 -2.87 -11.65
N ILE A 66 2.94 -1.84 -12.28
CA ILE A 66 2.80 -0.45 -11.81
C ILE A 66 1.33 -0.05 -11.67
N ALA A 67 0.49 -0.37 -12.65
CA ALA A 67 -0.91 0.05 -12.66
C ALA A 67 -1.69 -0.59 -11.50
N HIS A 68 -1.53 -1.90 -11.28
CA HIS A 68 -2.16 -2.61 -10.19
C HIS A 68 -1.61 -2.23 -8.81
N SER A 69 -0.30 -1.93 -8.70
CA SER A 69 0.31 -1.40 -7.47
C SER A 69 -0.30 -0.07 -7.08
N LEU A 70 -0.43 0.86 -8.03
CA LEU A 70 -1.06 2.16 -7.81
C LEU A 70 -2.54 2.02 -7.44
N GLN A 71 -3.28 1.13 -8.11
CA GLN A 71 -4.69 0.87 -7.81
C GLN A 71 -4.86 0.35 -6.38
N LEU A 72 -4.06 -0.64 -5.96
CA LEU A 72 -4.11 -1.22 -4.61
C LEU A 72 -3.82 -0.17 -3.54
N LEU A 73 -2.74 0.59 -3.68
CA LEU A 73 -2.36 1.62 -2.72
C LEU A 73 -3.36 2.79 -2.69
N SER A 74 -3.91 3.19 -3.85
CA SER A 74 -4.98 4.19 -3.91
C SER A 74 -6.23 3.73 -3.17
N LEU A 75 -6.64 2.48 -3.35
CA LEU A 75 -7.79 1.90 -2.65
C LEU A 75 -7.54 1.80 -1.15
N THR A 76 -6.32 1.39 -0.74
CA THR A 76 -5.89 1.41 0.68
C THR A 76 -6.01 2.83 1.25
N LYS A 77 -5.50 3.83 0.56
CA LYS A 77 -5.58 5.23 0.98
C LYS A 77 -7.02 5.74 1.09
N GLN A 78 -7.89 5.38 0.15
CA GLN A 78 -9.32 5.71 0.22
C GLN A 78 -10.00 5.09 1.44
N THR A 79 -9.67 3.83 1.78
CA THR A 79 -10.26 3.19 2.96
C THR A 79 -9.79 3.83 4.26
N THR A 80 -8.57 4.37 4.33
CA THR A 80 -8.10 5.14 5.52
C THR A 80 -8.90 6.42 5.72
N ALA A 81 -9.36 7.08 4.66
CA ALA A 81 -10.23 8.25 4.77
C ALA A 81 -11.59 7.94 5.44
N HIS A 82 -11.99 6.66 5.49
CA HIS A 82 -13.18 6.18 6.19
C HIS A 82 -12.87 5.64 7.60
N GLY A 83 -11.71 5.98 8.16
CA GLY A 83 -11.33 5.66 9.54
C GLY A 83 -10.58 4.34 9.74
N LEU A 84 -10.21 3.63 8.65
CA LEU A 84 -9.35 2.45 8.75
C LEU A 84 -7.91 2.87 9.10
N GLY A 85 -7.31 2.25 10.10
CA GLY A 85 -5.85 2.28 10.28
C GLY A 85 -5.18 1.32 9.30
N SER A 86 -4.15 1.77 8.56
CA SER A 86 -3.42 0.88 7.64
C SER A 86 -1.92 0.99 7.84
N VAL A 87 -1.25 -0.16 7.96
CA VAL A 87 0.20 -0.28 7.96
C VAL A 87 0.60 -1.09 6.74
N VAL A 88 1.50 -0.54 5.92
CA VAL A 88 1.92 -1.17 4.66
C VAL A 88 3.45 -1.25 4.63
N VAL A 89 4.00 -2.44 4.49
CA VAL A 89 5.44 -2.64 4.25
C VAL A 89 5.68 -2.52 2.75
N LEU A 90 6.60 -1.63 2.37
CA LEU A 90 6.96 -1.37 0.98
C LEU A 90 8.47 -1.35 0.80
N HIS A 91 8.96 -1.86 -0.33
CA HIS A 91 10.35 -1.71 -0.77
C HIS A 91 10.55 -0.49 -1.67
N ASP A 92 9.51 -0.07 -2.38
CA ASP A 92 9.56 1.10 -3.27
C ASP A 92 9.34 2.38 -2.46
N LEU A 93 10.42 3.15 -2.29
CA LEU A 93 10.41 4.42 -1.56
C LEU A 93 9.52 5.47 -2.24
N ASN A 94 9.41 5.46 -3.57
CA ASN A 94 8.56 6.39 -4.30
C ASN A 94 7.07 6.07 -4.11
N LEU A 95 6.70 4.79 -3.99
CA LEU A 95 5.34 4.40 -3.60
C LEU A 95 5.05 4.81 -2.15
N ALA A 96 5.98 4.59 -1.23
CA ALA A 96 5.84 5.03 0.16
C ALA A 96 5.69 6.56 0.23
N ALA A 97 6.56 7.33 -0.45
CA ALA A 97 6.50 8.78 -0.51
C ALA A 97 5.17 9.31 -1.09
N ARG A 98 4.56 8.57 -2.00
CA ARG A 98 3.31 8.96 -2.65
C ARG A 98 2.06 8.73 -1.79
N PHE A 99 2.04 7.65 -1.01
CA PHE A 99 0.81 7.17 -0.39
C PHE A 99 0.78 7.26 1.14
N ALA A 100 1.94 7.29 1.80
CA ALA A 100 2.00 7.30 3.25
C ALA A 100 1.69 8.69 3.83
N ASP A 101 1.00 8.71 4.98
CA ASP A 101 0.90 9.90 5.83
C ASP A 101 2.10 9.99 6.78
N ASN A 102 2.51 8.83 7.30
CA ASN A 102 3.69 8.67 8.13
C ASN A 102 4.50 7.46 7.64
N VAL A 103 5.80 7.53 7.85
CA VAL A 103 6.76 6.50 7.47
C VAL A 103 7.53 6.04 8.71
N ILE A 104 7.80 4.74 8.77
CA ILE A 104 8.73 4.13 9.72
C ILE A 104 9.88 3.57 8.90
N LEU A 105 11.05 4.20 8.99
CA LEU A 105 12.28 3.68 8.38
C LEU A 105 12.95 2.71 9.35
N MET A 106 13.11 1.48 8.91
CA MET A 106 13.72 0.42 9.73
C MET A 106 15.03 -0.08 9.10
N HIS A 107 16.02 -0.32 9.96
CA HIS A 107 17.29 -0.95 9.56
C HIS A 107 17.75 -1.94 10.63
N ARG A 108 18.10 -3.16 10.22
CA ARG A 108 18.60 -4.24 11.12
C ARG A 108 17.73 -4.46 12.36
N GLY A 109 16.38 -4.47 12.15
CA GLY A 109 15.41 -4.71 13.23
C GLY A 109 15.21 -3.53 14.19
N ARG A 110 15.70 -2.33 13.86
CA ARG A 110 15.53 -1.12 14.67
C ARG A 110 14.86 -0.03 13.86
N ILE A 111 14.07 0.79 14.53
CA ILE A 111 13.53 2.02 13.95
C ILE A 111 14.65 3.06 13.89
N VAL A 112 14.97 3.52 12.70
CA VAL A 112 15.96 4.59 12.46
C VAL A 112 15.29 5.94 12.53
N ARG A 113 14.13 6.09 11.83
CA ARG A 113 13.32 7.31 11.83
C ARG A 113 11.84 6.98 11.79
N LEU A 114 11.03 7.90 12.32
CA LEU A 114 9.57 7.83 12.32
C LEU A 114 9.02 9.26 12.15
N GLY A 115 8.07 9.46 11.25
CA GLY A 115 7.42 10.74 11.03
C GLY A 115 6.78 10.87 9.66
N ASN A 116 6.52 12.09 9.23
CA ASN A 116 6.05 12.36 7.88
C ASN A 116 7.13 12.04 6.82
N VAL A 117 6.72 11.98 5.57
CA VAL A 117 7.59 11.56 4.45
C VAL A 117 8.82 12.45 4.35
N GLU A 118 8.67 13.78 4.38
CA GLU A 118 9.78 14.73 4.25
C GLU A 118 10.79 14.65 5.40
N HIS A 119 10.33 14.32 6.60
CA HIS A 119 11.21 14.17 7.76
C HIS A 119 12.01 12.87 7.73
N VAL A 120 11.39 11.79 7.23
CA VAL A 120 12.00 10.45 7.28
C VAL A 120 12.86 10.18 6.05
N PHE A 121 12.45 10.67 4.88
CA PHE A 121 13.14 10.44 3.61
C PHE A 121 14.05 11.62 3.27
N ASP A 122 15.11 11.79 4.04
CA ASP A 122 16.22 12.68 3.67
C ASP A 122 17.41 11.90 3.08
N ASP A 123 18.25 12.61 2.34
CA ASP A 123 19.38 12.04 1.60
C ASP A 123 20.35 11.27 2.50
N GLU A 124 20.66 11.83 3.68
CA GLU A 124 21.65 11.26 4.60
C GLU A 124 21.13 9.95 5.21
N ALA A 125 19.93 9.96 5.79
CA ALA A 125 19.34 8.78 6.41
C ALA A 125 19.10 7.64 5.42
N LEU A 126 18.60 7.97 4.22
CA LEU A 126 18.39 6.95 3.19
C LEU A 126 19.72 6.42 2.66
N SER A 127 20.71 7.28 2.40
CA SER A 127 22.01 6.84 1.91
C SER A 127 22.74 5.95 2.92
N GLU A 128 22.63 6.24 4.22
CA GLU A 128 23.18 5.41 5.28
C GLU A 128 22.50 4.03 5.33
N VAL A 129 21.16 4.00 5.36
CA VAL A 129 20.37 2.75 5.48
C VAL A 129 20.58 1.84 4.29
N TYR A 130 20.60 2.38 3.08
CA TYR A 130 20.72 1.61 1.83
C TYR A 130 22.18 1.43 1.36
N ALA A 131 23.14 2.03 2.05
CA ALA A 131 24.57 1.98 1.72
C ALA A 131 24.86 2.39 0.26
N THR A 132 24.09 3.34 -0.26
CA THR A 132 24.23 3.91 -1.61
C THR A 132 23.84 5.38 -1.59
N LYS A 133 24.35 6.17 -2.55
CA LYS A 133 23.94 7.57 -2.65
C LYS A 133 22.48 7.66 -3.09
N ILE A 134 21.66 8.26 -2.24
CA ILE A 134 20.24 8.53 -2.52
C ILE A 134 20.02 10.04 -2.45
N ILE A 135 19.20 10.55 -3.34
CA ILE A 135 18.76 11.95 -3.37
C ILE A 135 17.24 11.93 -3.25
N ALA A 136 16.69 12.68 -2.30
CA ALA A 136 15.27 12.87 -2.10
C ALA A 136 14.94 14.36 -2.32
N GLU A 137 14.20 14.68 -3.37
CA GLU A 137 13.86 16.06 -3.71
C GLU A 137 12.38 16.23 -4.03
N ARG A 138 11.83 17.42 -3.75
CA ARG A 138 10.44 17.72 -4.10
C ARG A 138 10.35 18.03 -5.59
N HIS A 139 9.62 17.18 -6.31
CA HIS A 139 9.40 17.35 -7.74
C HIS A 139 8.31 18.41 -7.98
N GLU A 140 8.66 19.52 -8.64
CA GLU A 140 7.77 20.68 -8.82
C GLU A 140 6.43 20.34 -9.48
N VAL A 141 6.46 19.56 -10.57
CA VAL A 141 5.24 19.22 -11.34
C VAL A 141 4.37 18.20 -10.62
N LEU A 142 4.97 17.25 -9.92
CA LEU A 142 4.24 16.18 -9.21
C LEU A 142 3.82 16.60 -7.79
N ASP A 143 4.33 17.72 -7.32
CA ASP A 143 4.15 18.28 -5.96
C ASP A 143 4.31 17.22 -4.84
N ARG A 144 5.33 16.40 -4.97
CA ARG A 144 5.65 15.34 -4.00
C ARG A 144 7.15 15.06 -3.98
N LEU A 145 7.60 14.39 -2.90
CA LEU A 145 8.96 13.88 -2.80
C LEU A 145 9.19 12.76 -3.83
N VAL A 146 10.32 12.81 -4.51
CA VAL A 146 10.80 11.76 -5.42
C VAL A 146 12.20 11.34 -5.01
N ILE A 147 12.43 10.04 -4.96
CA ILE A 147 13.66 9.42 -4.50
C ILE A 147 14.41 8.84 -5.70
N TYR A 148 15.66 9.24 -5.85
CA TYR A 148 16.61 8.80 -6.87
C TYR A 148 17.75 8.02 -6.21
N ALA A 149 18.05 6.84 -6.74
CA ALA A 149 19.14 5.98 -6.27
C ALA A 149 20.10 5.63 -7.41
#